data_3f09f08ddc78be15ead22d266834db82
#
_entry.id   3f09f08ddc78be15ead22d266834db82
#
_cell.length_a   1.000
_cell.length_b   1.000
_cell.length_c   1.000
_cell.angle_alpha   90.00
_cell.angle_beta   90.00
_cell.angle_gamma   90.00
#
_symmetry.space_group_name_H-M   'P 1'
#
loop_
_entity.id
_entity.type
_entity.pdbx_description
1 polymer ?
#
loop_
_entity_poly.entity_id
_entity_poly.type
_entity_poly.pdbx_seq_one_letter_code
_entity_poly.pdbx_strand_id
1 'polypeptide(L)'
;LQIYAGASFYHRNQQTHQHGAHQSQAQPSVPQLVRPEIRSVFANGEAMLTGKIKVGKKEIRMKKEDFQKIMQVHDRIRDHAETFVTIYALSQEFSIGEQKLKAGFQKLYQQTIWDYANQVRMNRAAVLLKDPEKSIAEISALTGYQSQAAFRKMFKKWSGTTPGRFRAFIREEN
;
A
#
# COMPACT_ATOMS: atom_id res chain seq x y z
N LEU A 1 -17.90 12.95 8.65
CA LEU A 1 -17.46 12.12 9.79
C LEU A 1 -18.25 10.83 9.83
N GLN A 2 -17.82 9.76 9.14
CA GLN A 2 -18.24 8.37 9.43
C GLN A 2 -17.34 7.45 8.61
N ILE A 3 -16.41 6.97 9.17
CA ILE A 3 -15.87 5.69 9.63
C ILE A 3 -16.44 4.51 8.84
N TYR A 4 -15.62 3.96 7.95
CA TYR A 4 -15.87 2.69 7.30
C TYR A 4 -15.60 1.55 8.28
N ALA A 5 -16.64 0.89 8.69
CA ALA A 5 -16.58 -0.40 9.35
C ALA A 5 -16.21 -1.48 8.32
N GLY A 6 -15.06 -2.10 8.50
CA GLY A 6 -14.60 -3.20 7.67
C GLY A 6 -15.38 -4.48 8.01
N ALA A 7 -16.00 -5.07 7.02
CA ALA A 7 -16.53 -6.41 7.12
C ALA A 7 -15.42 -7.44 7.05
N SER A 8 -15.29 -8.19 8.11
CA SER A 8 -14.42 -9.34 8.28
C SER A 8 -14.90 -10.50 7.43
N PHE A 9 -14.06 -10.97 6.50
CA PHE A 9 -14.23 -12.28 5.87
C PHE A 9 -12.93 -13.07 6.01
N TYR A 10 -12.82 -13.76 7.12
CA TYR A 10 -11.94 -14.92 7.27
C TYR A 10 -12.78 -16.04 7.88
N HIS A 11 -12.94 -17.11 7.18
CA HIS A 11 -12.83 -18.53 7.54
C HIS A 11 -13.73 -19.38 6.64
N ARG A 12 -13.18 -20.22 5.88
CA ARG A 12 -13.19 -21.68 6.07
C ARG A 12 -12.75 -22.38 4.80
N ASN A 13 -11.57 -22.95 4.79
CA ASN A 13 -11.25 -23.97 3.82
C ASN A 13 -10.83 -25.25 4.58
N GLN A 14 -11.72 -26.21 4.65
CA GLN A 14 -11.34 -27.62 4.82
C GLN A 14 -12.31 -28.52 4.07
N GLN A 15 -11.74 -29.18 3.08
CA GLN A 15 -11.99 -30.53 2.57
C GLN A 15 -13.43 -30.94 2.19
N THR A 16 -13.63 -31.25 0.91
CA THR A 16 -13.87 -32.64 0.47
C THR A 16 -13.72 -32.73 -1.06
N HIS A 17 -13.11 -33.81 -1.53
CA HIS A 17 -12.97 -34.21 -2.93
C HIS A 17 -14.34 -34.45 -3.58
N GLN A 18 -14.55 -33.95 -4.83
CA GLN A 18 -14.97 -34.78 -5.97
C GLN A 18 -15.12 -33.93 -7.25
N HIS A 19 -14.61 -34.47 -8.31
CA HIS A 19 -14.71 -34.23 -9.76
C HIS A 19 -15.75 -33.21 -10.27
N GLY A 20 -15.28 -32.17 -10.96
CA GLY A 20 -16.08 -31.29 -11.78
C GLY A 20 -15.20 -30.14 -12.27
N ALA A 21 -14.83 -30.11 -13.55
CA ALA A 21 -14.04 -29.04 -14.16
C ALA A 21 -14.86 -27.73 -14.16
N HIS A 22 -14.91 -27.04 -13.02
CA HIS A 22 -15.27 -25.63 -12.93
C HIS A 22 -13.99 -24.83 -12.77
N GLN A 23 -13.69 -23.99 -13.76
CA GLN A 23 -12.70 -22.94 -13.63
C GLN A 23 -13.05 -22.11 -12.38
N SER A 24 -12.31 -22.37 -11.30
CA SER A 24 -12.39 -21.58 -10.09
C SER A 24 -12.01 -20.13 -10.45
N GLN A 25 -13.01 -19.27 -10.58
CA GLN A 25 -12.80 -17.83 -10.64
C GLN A 25 -12.31 -17.42 -9.24
N ALA A 26 -10.99 -17.29 -9.10
CA ALA A 26 -10.40 -16.76 -7.89
C ALA A 26 -11.01 -15.38 -7.63
N GLN A 27 -11.71 -15.24 -6.52
CA GLN A 27 -12.25 -13.96 -6.08
C GLN A 27 -11.11 -12.95 -5.95
N PRO A 28 -11.27 -11.70 -6.44
CA PRO A 28 -10.25 -10.69 -6.30
C PRO A 28 -10.04 -10.37 -4.81
N SER A 29 -8.89 -10.74 -4.26
CA SER A 29 -8.53 -10.36 -2.90
C SER A 29 -8.20 -8.87 -2.88
N VAL A 30 -8.99 -8.09 -2.15
CA VAL A 30 -8.60 -6.71 -1.81
C VAL A 30 -7.58 -6.83 -0.67
N PRO A 31 -6.30 -6.50 -0.90
CA PRO A 31 -5.33 -6.49 0.19
C PRO A 31 -5.78 -5.48 1.23
N GLN A 32 -5.83 -5.91 2.48
CA GLN A 32 -6.28 -5.08 3.59
C GLN A 32 -5.50 -3.76 3.63
N LEU A 33 -6.23 -2.67 3.77
CA LEU A 33 -5.70 -1.33 4.07
C LEU A 33 -4.68 -1.42 5.20
N VAL A 34 -3.59 -0.69 5.04
CA VAL A 34 -2.47 -0.51 5.97
C VAL A 34 -2.93 -0.70 7.43
N ARG A 35 -2.37 -1.69 8.08
CA ARG A 35 -2.72 -2.08 9.45
C ARG A 35 -2.61 -0.90 10.41
N PRO A 36 -3.61 -0.64 11.27
CA PRO A 36 -3.57 0.40 12.30
C PRO A 36 -2.56 0.11 13.43
N GLU A 37 -1.82 -0.99 13.36
CA GLU A 37 -0.92 -1.48 14.41
C GLU A 37 0.29 -0.58 14.66
N ILE A 38 0.59 0.35 13.76
CA ILE A 38 1.74 1.26 13.92
C ILE A 38 1.51 2.27 15.04
N ARG A 39 0.26 2.60 15.35
CA ARG A 39 -0.05 3.45 16.52
C ARG A 39 0.35 2.79 17.84
N SER A 40 0.30 1.46 17.92
CA SER A 40 0.70 0.72 19.16
C SER A 40 2.21 0.71 19.39
N VAL A 41 3.01 0.79 18.32
CA VAL A 41 4.48 0.89 18.43
C VAL A 41 4.90 2.21 19.09
N PHE A 42 4.08 3.26 18.95
CA PHE A 42 4.33 4.57 19.54
C PHE A 42 3.62 4.81 20.87
N ALA A 43 2.58 4.02 21.20
CA ALA A 43 1.87 4.14 22.48
C ALA A 43 2.69 3.60 23.66
N ASN A 44 3.69 2.76 23.41
CA ASN A 44 4.50 2.12 24.44
C ASN A 44 5.90 2.76 24.63
N GLY A 45 6.06 4.04 24.34
CA GLY A 45 7.16 4.77 24.92
C GLY A 45 8.31 5.14 23.99
N GLU A 46 8.86 6.25 24.31
CA GLU A 46 10.02 6.93 23.72
C GLU A 46 11.30 6.07 23.60
N ALA A 47 11.36 4.93 24.25
CA ALA A 47 12.52 4.04 24.30
C ALA A 47 12.85 3.32 22.98
N MET A 48 11.91 3.23 22.02
CA MET A 48 12.15 2.56 20.73
C MET A 48 12.60 3.48 19.59
N LEU A 49 12.66 4.79 19.81
CA LEU A 49 12.93 5.78 18.77
C LEU A 49 14.42 6.14 18.61
N THR A 50 15.32 5.42 19.25
CA THR A 50 16.76 5.56 19.02
C THR A 50 17.37 4.17 18.90
N GLY A 51 18.24 3.96 17.93
CA GLY A 51 18.86 2.65 17.78
C GLY A 51 19.73 2.53 16.53
N LYS A 52 20.32 1.36 16.40
CA LYS A 52 21.09 0.98 15.21
C LYS A 52 20.24 0.04 14.35
N ILE A 53 20.17 0.31 13.07
CA ILE A 53 19.55 -0.56 12.07
C ILE A 53 20.66 -1.20 11.24
N LYS A 54 20.64 -2.54 11.17
CA LYS A 54 21.58 -3.28 10.29
C LYS A 54 21.07 -3.24 8.85
N VAL A 55 21.92 -2.80 7.92
CA VAL A 55 21.68 -2.82 6.47
C VAL A 55 22.85 -3.54 5.82
N GLY A 56 22.69 -4.82 5.56
CA GLY A 56 23.78 -5.70 5.16
C GLY A 56 24.87 -5.75 6.23
N LYS A 57 26.12 -5.38 5.87
CA LYS A 57 27.28 -5.32 6.80
C LYS A 57 27.39 -3.99 7.55
N LYS A 58 26.54 -2.99 7.26
CA LYS A 58 26.63 -1.66 7.88
C LYS A 58 25.57 -1.49 8.97
N GLU A 59 25.94 -0.78 10.04
CA GLU A 59 25.01 -0.30 11.05
C GLU A 59 24.70 1.19 10.81
N ILE A 60 23.43 1.54 10.75
CA ILE A 60 22.95 2.92 10.60
C ILE A 60 22.38 3.37 11.93
N ARG A 61 22.98 4.40 12.52
CA ARG A 61 22.46 5.02 13.74
C ARG A 61 21.27 5.91 13.41
N MET A 62 20.14 5.64 14.07
CA MET A 62 18.89 6.38 13.96
C MET A 62 18.65 7.19 15.23
N LYS A 63 18.22 8.43 15.06
CA LYS A 63 17.79 9.32 16.14
C LYS A 63 16.25 9.43 16.12
N LYS A 64 15.66 9.95 17.20
CA LYS A 64 14.21 10.22 17.31
C LYS A 64 13.73 11.08 16.13
N GLU A 65 14.47 12.11 15.78
CA GLU A 65 14.15 13.02 14.66
C GLU A 65 14.13 12.30 13.30
N ASP A 66 15.01 11.31 13.10
CA ASP A 66 15.02 10.52 11.86
C ASP A 66 13.70 9.74 11.71
N PHE A 67 13.20 9.14 12.80
CA PHE A 67 11.93 8.42 12.78
C PHE A 67 10.73 9.35 12.57
N GLN A 68 10.73 10.53 13.18
CA GLN A 68 9.68 11.54 12.96
C GLN A 68 9.62 11.96 11.49
N LYS A 69 10.77 12.20 10.86
CA LYS A 69 10.85 12.51 9.43
C LYS A 69 10.32 11.37 8.55
N ILE A 70 10.61 10.12 8.91
CA ILE A 70 10.11 8.94 8.19
C ILE A 70 8.60 8.83 8.30
N MET A 71 8.01 9.16 9.45
CA MET A 71 6.55 9.22 9.62
C MET A 71 5.93 10.31 8.74
N GLN A 72 6.56 11.48 8.67
CA GLN A 72 6.12 12.55 7.78
C GLN A 72 6.19 12.12 6.30
N VAL A 73 7.23 11.38 5.90
CA VAL A 73 7.32 10.79 4.55
C VAL A 73 6.16 9.82 4.28
N HIS A 74 5.84 8.97 5.25
CA HIS A 74 4.70 8.05 5.14
C HIS A 74 3.39 8.82 4.91
N ASP A 75 3.12 9.85 5.71
CA ASP A 75 1.92 10.66 5.60
C ASP A 75 1.89 11.44 4.28
N ARG A 76 3.02 12.01 3.85
CA ARG A 76 3.17 12.67 2.56
C ARG A 76 2.79 11.76 1.38
N ILE A 77 3.22 10.48 1.42
CA ILE A 77 2.89 9.50 0.37
C ILE A 77 1.42 9.13 0.43
N ARG A 78 0.84 8.95 1.62
CA ARG A 78 -0.58 8.63 1.80
C ARG A 78 -1.47 9.73 1.22
N ASP A 79 -1.16 10.97 1.52
CA ASP A 79 -2.01 12.12 1.21
C ASP A 79 -1.87 12.57 -0.26
N HIS A 80 -0.72 12.28 -0.89
CA HIS A 80 -0.41 12.68 -2.27
C HIS A 80 0.08 11.51 -3.13
N ALA A 81 -0.63 10.40 -3.09
CA ALA A 81 -0.25 9.18 -3.80
C ALA A 81 -0.22 9.33 -5.33
N GLU A 82 -0.95 10.31 -5.89
CA GLU A 82 -0.95 10.63 -7.33
C GLU A 82 0.39 11.20 -7.80
N THR A 83 1.17 11.79 -6.90
CA THR A 83 2.47 12.36 -7.24
C THR A 83 3.56 11.29 -7.17
N PHE A 84 4.25 11.06 -8.28
CA PHE A 84 5.43 10.20 -8.31
C PHE A 84 6.60 10.94 -7.66
N VAL A 85 7.07 10.43 -6.52
CA VAL A 85 8.20 11.02 -5.79
C VAL A 85 9.34 10.02 -5.74
N THR A 86 10.56 10.48 -6.07
CA THR A 86 11.76 9.65 -5.96
C THR A 86 12.27 9.63 -4.51
N ILE A 87 13.03 8.59 -4.15
CA ILE A 87 13.69 8.52 -2.85
C ILE A 87 14.61 9.74 -2.62
N TYR A 88 15.28 10.17 -3.67
CA TYR A 88 16.12 11.37 -3.63
C TYR A 88 15.30 12.62 -3.28
N ALA A 89 14.17 12.85 -3.98
CA ALA A 89 13.31 14.00 -3.69
C ALA A 89 12.78 13.99 -2.25
N LEU A 90 12.32 12.84 -1.77
CA LEU A 90 11.87 12.67 -0.36
C LEU A 90 13.04 12.91 0.62
N SER A 91 14.25 12.45 0.30
CA SER A 91 15.40 12.67 1.16
C SER A 91 15.78 14.15 1.29
N GLN A 92 15.63 14.91 0.21
CA GLN A 92 15.84 16.37 0.22
C GLN A 92 14.71 17.10 0.95
N GLU A 93 13.44 16.80 0.61
CA GLU A 93 12.24 17.41 1.20
C GLU A 93 12.25 17.30 2.72
N PHE A 94 12.61 16.13 3.27
CA PHE A 94 12.61 15.88 4.70
C PHE A 94 13.99 15.96 5.36
N SER A 95 15.02 16.39 4.63
CA SER A 95 16.39 16.51 5.14
C SER A 95 16.85 15.26 5.90
N ILE A 96 16.73 14.09 5.27
CA ILE A 96 17.15 12.78 5.80
C ILE A 96 17.92 12.02 4.72
N GLY A 97 19.08 11.46 5.05
CA GLY A 97 19.87 10.71 4.07
C GLY A 97 19.10 9.49 3.53
N GLU A 98 19.20 9.22 2.21
CA GLU A 98 18.45 8.15 1.54
C GLU A 98 18.60 6.77 2.21
N GLN A 99 19.80 6.42 2.70
CA GLN A 99 20.02 5.15 3.37
C GLN A 99 19.23 5.06 4.69
N LYS A 100 19.23 6.16 5.48
CA LYS A 100 18.43 6.24 6.71
C LYS A 100 16.95 6.16 6.41
N LEU A 101 16.51 6.89 5.39
CA LEU A 101 15.12 6.90 4.96
C LEU A 101 14.64 5.50 4.56
N LYS A 102 15.37 4.81 3.68
CA LYS A 102 15.03 3.44 3.25
C LYS A 102 15.02 2.45 4.43
N ALA A 103 16.10 2.44 5.22
CA ALA A 103 16.25 1.51 6.33
C ALA A 103 15.22 1.75 7.45
N GLY A 104 14.99 3.00 7.80
CA GLY A 104 14.03 3.38 8.82
C GLY A 104 12.59 3.13 8.39
N PHE A 105 12.25 3.40 7.13
CA PHE A 105 10.94 3.12 6.58
C PHE A 105 10.65 1.60 6.60
N GLN A 106 11.61 0.79 6.12
CA GLN A 106 11.51 -0.67 6.17
C GLN A 106 11.39 -1.19 7.61
N LYS A 107 12.09 -0.57 8.55
CA LYS A 107 12.03 -0.96 9.98
C LYS A 107 10.67 -0.64 10.58
N LEU A 108 10.10 0.56 10.30
CA LEU A 108 8.83 0.99 10.86
C LEU A 108 7.63 0.29 10.22
N TYR A 109 7.63 0.18 8.89
CA TYR A 109 6.45 -0.23 8.12
C TYR A 109 6.55 -1.62 7.51
N GLN A 110 7.66 -2.34 7.72
CA GLN A 110 7.93 -3.70 7.22
C GLN A 110 7.77 -3.84 5.68
N GLN A 111 7.90 -2.73 4.97
CA GLN A 111 7.80 -2.67 3.51
C GLN A 111 8.66 -1.52 2.96
N THR A 112 8.97 -1.56 1.67
CA THR A 112 9.70 -0.47 1.03
C THR A 112 8.79 0.74 0.80
N ILE A 113 9.39 1.93 0.66
CA ILE A 113 8.68 3.16 0.28
C ILE A 113 7.94 2.97 -1.05
N TRP A 114 8.55 2.25 -2.00
CA TRP A 114 7.96 1.98 -3.31
C TRP A 114 6.72 1.07 -3.21
N ASP A 115 6.80 -0.02 -2.42
CA ASP A 115 5.69 -0.93 -2.21
C ASP A 115 4.52 -0.21 -1.53
N TYR A 116 4.82 0.58 -0.50
CA TYR A 116 3.82 1.40 0.18
C TYR A 116 3.13 2.38 -0.76
N ALA A 117 3.89 3.14 -1.53
CA ALA A 117 3.34 4.11 -2.49
C ALA A 117 2.45 3.44 -3.54
N ASN A 118 2.85 2.25 -4.04
CA ASN A 118 2.01 1.50 -4.97
C ASN A 118 0.75 0.96 -4.31
N GLN A 119 0.84 0.47 -3.08
CA GLN A 119 -0.32 0.02 -2.32
C GLN A 119 -1.35 1.14 -2.15
N VAL A 120 -0.91 2.34 -1.74
CA VAL A 120 -1.79 3.51 -1.59
C VAL A 120 -2.47 3.86 -2.92
N ARG A 121 -1.72 3.87 -4.04
CA ARG A 121 -2.28 4.13 -5.38
C ARG A 121 -3.31 3.09 -5.79
N MET A 122 -3.06 1.81 -5.52
CA MET A 122 -3.98 0.73 -5.88
C MET A 122 -5.24 0.75 -5.02
N ASN A 123 -5.14 1.08 -3.73
CA ASN A 123 -6.28 1.30 -2.87
C ASN A 123 -7.17 2.45 -3.39
N ARG A 124 -6.54 3.57 -3.78
CA ARG A 124 -7.27 4.70 -4.40
C ARG A 124 -7.92 4.28 -5.72
N ALA A 125 -7.23 3.50 -6.56
CA ALA A 125 -7.80 2.97 -7.79
C ALA A 125 -9.04 2.10 -7.54
N ALA A 126 -9.00 1.22 -6.52
CA ALA A 126 -10.13 0.37 -6.17
C ALA A 126 -11.36 1.19 -5.75
N VAL A 127 -11.15 2.30 -5.02
CA VAL A 127 -12.23 3.23 -4.67
C VAL A 127 -12.80 3.92 -5.92
N LEU A 128 -11.93 4.42 -6.81
CA LEU A 128 -12.35 5.07 -8.05
C LEU A 128 -13.05 4.13 -9.04
N LEU A 129 -12.75 2.83 -8.99
CA LEU A 129 -13.39 1.82 -9.83
C LEU A 129 -14.86 1.59 -9.48
N LYS A 130 -15.33 2.02 -8.31
CA LYS A 130 -16.75 2.00 -7.93
C LYS A 130 -17.59 2.99 -8.73
N ASP A 131 -16.96 4.07 -9.19
CA ASP A 131 -17.62 5.08 -10.02
C ASP A 131 -17.74 4.56 -11.47
N PRO A 132 -18.98 4.34 -11.97
CA PRO A 132 -19.21 3.85 -13.33
C PRO A 132 -18.79 4.83 -14.41
N GLU A 133 -18.84 6.12 -14.12
CA GLU A 133 -18.59 7.20 -15.09
C GLU A 133 -17.10 7.36 -15.38
N LYS A 134 -16.22 6.93 -14.47
CA LYS A 134 -14.77 7.03 -14.69
C LYS A 134 -14.25 5.90 -15.57
N SER A 135 -13.60 6.26 -16.67
CA SER A 135 -12.87 5.31 -17.51
C SER A 135 -11.64 4.75 -16.80
N ILE A 136 -11.18 3.57 -17.24
CA ILE A 136 -9.91 2.99 -16.72
C ILE A 136 -8.71 3.90 -17.05
N ALA A 137 -8.77 4.65 -18.14
CA ALA A 137 -7.73 5.60 -18.52
C ALA A 137 -7.67 6.77 -17.53
N GLU A 138 -8.81 7.35 -17.20
CA GLU A 138 -8.90 8.43 -16.20
C GLU A 138 -8.43 7.96 -14.81
N ILE A 139 -8.84 6.78 -14.38
CA ILE A 139 -8.39 6.21 -13.09
C ILE A 139 -6.89 6.00 -13.08
N SER A 140 -6.31 5.52 -14.20
CA SER A 140 -4.86 5.41 -14.35
C SER A 140 -4.17 6.76 -14.13
N ALA A 141 -4.65 7.81 -14.76
CA ALA A 141 -4.11 9.17 -14.62
C ALA A 141 -4.29 9.73 -13.19
N LEU A 142 -5.50 9.59 -12.61
CA LEU A 142 -5.83 10.06 -11.25
C LEU A 142 -5.04 9.33 -10.16
N THR A 143 -4.48 8.18 -10.46
CA THR A 143 -3.60 7.42 -9.55
C THR A 143 -2.11 7.61 -9.85
N GLY A 144 -1.77 8.56 -10.74
CA GLY A 144 -0.40 8.98 -11.01
C GLY A 144 0.34 8.12 -12.04
N TYR A 145 -0.35 7.23 -12.77
CA TYR A 145 0.29 6.44 -13.81
C TYR A 145 0.26 7.16 -15.17
N GLN A 146 1.43 7.36 -15.75
CA GLN A 146 1.56 7.93 -17.10
C GLN A 146 1.17 6.94 -18.21
N SER A 147 1.16 5.64 -17.90
CA SER A 147 0.84 4.56 -18.84
C SER A 147 -0.27 3.68 -18.28
N GLN A 148 -1.38 3.58 -19.00
CA GLN A 148 -2.48 2.68 -18.68
C GLN A 148 -2.03 1.21 -18.65
N ALA A 149 -1.05 0.83 -19.48
CA ALA A 149 -0.49 -0.53 -19.48
C ALA A 149 0.24 -0.83 -18.16
N ALA A 150 1.07 0.12 -17.68
CA ALA A 150 1.75 0.00 -16.39
C ALA A 150 0.76 -0.07 -15.23
N PHE A 151 -0.28 0.78 -15.25
CA PHE A 151 -1.38 0.73 -14.27
C PHE A 151 -2.07 -0.63 -14.26
N ARG A 152 -2.51 -1.15 -15.41
CA ARG A 152 -3.18 -2.46 -15.51
C ARG A 152 -2.31 -3.60 -14.98
N LYS A 153 -1.01 -3.60 -15.31
CA LYS A 153 -0.04 -4.58 -14.82
C LYS A 153 0.09 -4.52 -13.29
N MET A 154 0.23 -3.31 -12.74
CA MET A 154 0.36 -3.12 -11.29
C MET A 154 -0.94 -3.47 -10.55
N PHE A 155 -2.09 -3.06 -11.07
CA PHE A 155 -3.40 -3.38 -10.49
C PHE A 155 -3.64 -4.90 -10.48
N LYS A 156 -3.33 -5.59 -11.58
CA LYS A 156 -3.44 -7.06 -11.65
C LYS A 156 -2.50 -7.74 -10.65
N LYS A 157 -1.26 -7.22 -10.49
CA LYS A 157 -0.31 -7.74 -9.49
C LYS A 157 -0.86 -7.57 -8.06
N TRP A 158 -1.52 -6.45 -7.79
CA TRP A 158 -2.04 -6.10 -6.47
C TRP A 158 -3.35 -6.83 -6.13
N SER A 159 -4.33 -6.88 -7.05
CA SER A 159 -5.68 -7.43 -6.81
C SER A 159 -5.88 -8.86 -7.32
N GLY A 160 -4.90 -9.43 -8.07
CA GLY A 160 -5.04 -10.72 -8.74
C GLY A 160 -5.83 -10.67 -10.05
N THR A 161 -6.54 -9.56 -10.36
CA THR A 161 -7.39 -9.44 -11.55
C THR A 161 -7.20 -8.11 -12.28
N THR A 162 -7.77 -7.96 -13.49
CA THR A 162 -7.69 -6.69 -14.22
C THR A 162 -8.66 -5.66 -13.65
N PRO A 163 -8.38 -4.33 -13.80
CA PRO A 163 -9.28 -3.28 -13.32
C PRO A 163 -10.72 -3.41 -13.83
N GLY A 164 -10.89 -3.82 -15.10
CA GLY A 164 -12.23 -4.00 -15.69
C GLY A 164 -13.00 -5.16 -15.05
N ARG A 165 -12.34 -6.31 -14.83
CA ARG A 165 -12.96 -7.46 -14.14
C ARG A 165 -13.25 -7.14 -12.68
N PHE A 166 -12.35 -6.43 -12.01
CA PHE A 166 -12.57 -5.98 -10.64
C PHE A 166 -13.81 -5.07 -10.56
N ARG A 167 -13.99 -4.13 -11.50
CA ARG A 167 -15.18 -3.29 -11.59
C ARG A 167 -16.46 -4.10 -11.80
N ALA A 168 -16.45 -5.07 -12.70
CA ALA A 168 -17.62 -5.93 -12.92
C ALA A 168 -18.02 -6.66 -11.62
N PHE A 169 -17.04 -7.26 -10.94
CA PHE A 169 -17.25 -7.98 -9.68
C PHE A 169 -17.90 -7.11 -8.59
N ILE A 170 -17.37 -5.90 -8.34
CA ILE A 170 -17.92 -5.01 -7.29
C ILE A 170 -19.30 -4.43 -7.64
N ARG A 171 -19.75 -4.53 -8.90
CA ARG A 171 -21.11 -4.14 -9.33
C ARG A 171 -22.12 -5.26 -9.12
N GLU A 172 -21.70 -6.51 -9.20
CA GLU A 172 -22.56 -7.68 -8.98
C GLU A 172 -22.87 -7.88 -7.49
N GLU A 173 -22.03 -7.33 -6.59
CA GLU A 173 -22.23 -7.43 -5.13
C GLU A 173 -23.05 -6.27 -4.52
N ASN A 174 -23.41 -5.23 -5.29
CA ASN A 174 -24.24 -4.10 -4.87
C ASN A 174 -25.61 -4.12 -5.53
#